data_03b39f549cec6c0a32d135b7e33eece0
#
_entry.id   03b39f549cec6c0a32d135b7e33eece0
#
_cell.length_a   1.000
_cell.length_b   1.000
_cell.length_c   1.000
_cell.angle_alpha   90.00
_cell.angle_beta   90.00
_cell.angle_gamma   90.00
#
_symmetry.space_group_name_H-M   'P 1'
#
loop_
_entity.id
_entity.type
_entity.pdbx_description
1 polymer ?
#
loop_
_entity_poly.entity_id
_entity_poly.type
_entity_poly.pdbx_seq_one_letter_code
_entity_poly.pdbx_strand_id
1 'polypeptide(L)'
;MNENQYFSYLDVGLPEAVEKMKLCGELEAAVDCIDQRLACTNLPENLRYCLLAEREMIRRMPADFPYTRAEAMDIIRAEIPSYTEEEFDAAVACGQIRFIYLHGEMRIFGRFFSSMIKSVPEFRARTKVALNGGESSGKGSKADLRLNRSMRIMKETGALANRITIRATVKVEDAAFKPGMLVRVHVPIAAACEQQSDIRIESMFPENGQIAPEDAEQRTVYWEENMQENHEFSVTYSYVHTAKWHDVETVLRGMPMSQGAMQDAAPEGTGCADAKAACGNAVTPDCVASQTGAGEACCGTSSRPSGVPEESCLKPEALAEYAKDTAELAPHIEFTPYIRALTEACAQGCTTPLEKAKSFYDFITKNFKYTYMPAYFTLDSIAENCARSFTGDCGVFALLFITMCRCAGIPAEWQSGFAAEPEFVGGHDWARFYAEPFGWLFADPSFGIGARRNENEERREFYFGNLDPYRMVANRAFQAPFTVDKRYFRTDPYDNQYGEIETEDRGLRYDEYKRKAEIVSFEEL
;
A
#
# COMPACT_ATOMS: atom_id res chain seq x y z
N MET A 1 -23.80 -2.30 -5.79
CA MET A 1 -22.81 -2.97 -6.66
C MET A 1 -22.15 -4.04 -5.81
N ASN A 2 -22.08 -5.30 -6.24
CA ASN A 2 -21.41 -6.33 -5.45
C ASN A 2 -19.89 -6.10 -5.55
N GLU A 3 -19.19 -5.87 -4.45
CA GLU A 3 -17.76 -5.47 -4.45
C GLU A 3 -16.86 -6.54 -5.09
N ASN A 4 -17.25 -7.82 -5.09
CA ASN A 4 -16.55 -8.87 -5.82
C ASN A 4 -16.60 -8.67 -7.37
N GLN A 5 -17.48 -7.83 -7.87
CA GLN A 5 -17.51 -7.40 -9.27
C GLN A 5 -16.66 -6.15 -9.51
N TYR A 6 -16.26 -5.45 -8.45
CA TYR A 6 -15.57 -4.17 -8.50
C TYR A 6 -14.20 -4.25 -9.18
N PHE A 7 -13.51 -5.36 -9.03
CA PHE A 7 -12.19 -5.59 -9.62
C PHE A 7 -12.21 -6.43 -10.90
N SER A 8 -13.35 -7.01 -11.27
CA SER A 8 -13.48 -7.78 -12.52
C SER A 8 -13.23 -6.94 -13.79
N TYR A 9 -13.29 -5.62 -13.69
CA TYR A 9 -12.94 -4.72 -14.78
C TYR A 9 -11.45 -4.79 -15.17
N LEU A 10 -10.60 -5.24 -14.27
CA LEU A 10 -9.15 -5.31 -14.49
C LEU A 10 -8.74 -6.53 -15.33
N ASP A 11 -9.64 -7.51 -15.46
CA ASP A 11 -9.47 -8.61 -16.40
C ASP A 11 -9.66 -8.17 -17.88
N VAL A 12 -10.10 -6.95 -18.09
CA VAL A 12 -10.38 -6.38 -19.41
C VAL A 12 -9.45 -5.20 -19.63
N GLY A 13 -8.54 -5.30 -20.59
CA GLY A 13 -7.67 -4.20 -20.96
C GLY A 13 -8.44 -2.97 -21.45
N LEU A 14 -7.87 -1.79 -21.27
CA LEU A 14 -8.43 -0.56 -21.80
C LEU A 14 -8.46 -0.60 -23.34
N PRO A 15 -9.48 -0.01 -23.97
CA PRO A 15 -9.43 0.25 -25.40
C PRO A 15 -8.21 1.10 -25.76
N GLU A 16 -7.44 0.68 -26.76
CA GLU A 16 -6.17 1.31 -27.15
C GLU A 16 -6.23 2.84 -27.28
N ALA A 17 -7.35 3.37 -27.78
CA ALA A 17 -7.53 4.82 -27.93
C ALA A 17 -7.58 5.53 -26.56
N VAL A 18 -8.26 4.95 -25.57
CA VAL A 18 -8.36 5.49 -24.20
C VAL A 18 -6.99 5.45 -23.52
N GLU A 19 -6.31 4.31 -23.61
CA GLU A 19 -4.97 4.11 -23.05
C GLU A 19 -3.96 5.12 -23.62
N LYS A 20 -3.93 5.30 -24.95
CA LYS A 20 -3.07 6.29 -25.60
C LYS A 20 -3.34 7.71 -25.13
N MET A 21 -4.61 8.13 -25.07
CA MET A 21 -4.98 9.46 -24.59
C MET A 21 -4.54 9.67 -23.15
N LYS A 22 -4.75 8.69 -22.26
CA LYS A 22 -4.30 8.72 -20.87
C LYS A 22 -2.77 8.89 -20.76
N LEU A 23 -2.02 8.06 -21.48
CA LEU A 23 -0.54 8.09 -21.48
C LEU A 23 0.02 9.41 -22.04
N CYS A 24 -0.67 10.04 -22.99
CA CYS A 24 -0.29 11.34 -23.53
C CYS A 24 -0.73 12.53 -22.64
N GLY A 25 -1.49 12.27 -21.57
CA GLY A 25 -2.02 13.31 -20.68
C GLY A 25 -3.25 14.05 -21.22
N GLU A 26 -3.87 13.55 -22.30
CA GLU A 26 -5.11 14.07 -22.89
C GLU A 26 -6.32 13.51 -22.13
N LEU A 27 -6.40 13.81 -20.83
CA LEU A 27 -7.34 13.17 -19.91
C LEU A 27 -8.80 13.49 -20.23
N GLU A 28 -9.10 14.73 -20.64
CA GLU A 28 -10.46 15.10 -21.04
C GLU A 28 -10.92 14.34 -22.29
N ALA A 29 -10.05 14.23 -23.30
CA ALA A 29 -10.34 13.45 -24.50
C ALA A 29 -10.52 11.95 -24.19
N ALA A 30 -9.76 11.42 -23.22
CA ALA A 30 -9.93 10.05 -22.74
C ALA A 30 -11.31 9.86 -22.09
N VAL A 31 -11.74 10.79 -21.23
CA VAL A 31 -13.07 10.79 -20.60
C VAL A 31 -14.18 10.88 -21.65
N ASP A 32 -14.08 11.79 -22.62
CA ASP A 32 -15.05 11.91 -23.72
C ASP A 32 -15.17 10.62 -24.53
N CYS A 33 -14.03 9.96 -24.82
CA CYS A 33 -14.00 8.67 -25.50
C CYS A 33 -14.66 7.56 -24.66
N ILE A 34 -14.42 7.54 -23.35
CA ILE A 34 -15.06 6.63 -22.40
C ILE A 34 -16.58 6.85 -22.39
N ASP A 35 -17.03 8.10 -22.23
CA ASP A 35 -18.46 8.43 -22.15
C ASP A 35 -19.21 8.08 -23.44
N GLN A 36 -18.61 8.31 -24.61
CA GLN A 36 -19.16 7.86 -25.89
C GLN A 36 -19.33 6.32 -25.94
N ARG A 37 -18.38 5.55 -25.41
CA ARG A 37 -18.46 4.09 -25.35
C ARG A 37 -19.51 3.63 -24.33
N LEU A 38 -19.56 4.27 -23.16
CA LEU A 38 -20.56 3.97 -22.11
C LEU A 38 -22.01 4.23 -22.59
N ALA A 39 -22.22 5.12 -23.55
CA ALA A 39 -23.51 5.35 -24.18
C ALA A 39 -23.99 4.19 -25.09
N CYS A 40 -23.10 3.26 -25.47
CA CYS A 40 -23.47 2.09 -26.24
C CYS A 40 -24.29 1.10 -25.41
N THR A 41 -25.47 0.70 -25.92
CA THR A 41 -26.40 -0.19 -25.20
C THR A 41 -25.91 -1.63 -25.10
N ASN A 42 -25.06 -2.08 -26.03
CA ASN A 42 -24.58 -3.46 -26.12
C ASN A 42 -23.14 -3.64 -25.59
N LEU A 43 -22.69 -2.75 -24.72
CA LEU A 43 -21.37 -2.86 -24.12
C LEU A 43 -21.33 -4.04 -23.14
N PRO A 44 -20.36 -4.98 -23.26
CA PRO A 44 -20.15 -6.03 -22.27
C PRO A 44 -20.00 -5.46 -20.86
N GLU A 45 -20.54 -6.15 -19.86
CA GLU A 45 -20.63 -5.63 -18.50
C GLU A 45 -19.24 -5.36 -17.89
N ASN A 46 -18.30 -6.30 -18.03
CA ASN A 46 -16.92 -6.14 -17.56
C ASN A 46 -16.20 -4.96 -18.23
N LEU A 47 -16.38 -4.75 -19.54
CA LEU A 47 -15.82 -3.57 -20.21
C LEU A 47 -16.49 -2.26 -19.73
N ARG A 48 -17.79 -2.30 -19.44
CA ARG A 48 -18.50 -1.16 -18.84
C ARG A 48 -17.88 -0.78 -17.49
N TYR A 49 -17.63 -1.77 -16.64
CA TYR A 49 -16.98 -1.53 -15.34
C TYR A 49 -15.54 -1.00 -15.50
N CYS A 50 -14.77 -1.58 -16.41
CA CYS A 50 -13.43 -1.09 -16.75
C CYS A 50 -13.45 0.40 -17.12
N LEU A 51 -14.34 0.80 -18.01
CA LEU A 51 -14.47 2.19 -18.45
C LEU A 51 -14.94 3.12 -17.31
N LEU A 52 -15.87 2.68 -16.46
CA LEU A 52 -16.34 3.46 -15.32
C LEU A 52 -15.21 3.66 -14.28
N ALA A 53 -14.46 2.62 -13.98
CA ALA A 53 -13.34 2.69 -13.06
C ALA A 53 -12.24 3.60 -13.62
N GLU A 54 -11.88 3.45 -14.90
CA GLU A 54 -10.87 4.29 -15.54
C GLU A 54 -11.27 5.77 -15.56
N ARG A 55 -12.54 6.06 -15.85
CA ARG A 55 -13.06 7.43 -15.75
C ARG A 55 -12.88 8.02 -14.35
N GLU A 56 -13.12 7.21 -13.33
CA GLU A 56 -12.93 7.63 -11.95
C GLU A 56 -11.44 7.79 -11.59
N MET A 57 -10.55 6.92 -12.07
CA MET A 57 -9.10 7.05 -11.92
C MET A 57 -8.61 8.35 -12.55
N ILE A 58 -9.02 8.62 -13.79
CA ILE A 58 -8.67 9.85 -14.52
C ILE A 58 -9.14 11.09 -13.75
N ARG A 59 -10.36 11.06 -13.15
CA ARG A 59 -10.87 12.16 -12.33
C ARG A 59 -10.00 12.45 -11.11
N ARG A 60 -9.43 11.41 -10.50
CA ARG A 60 -8.63 11.52 -9.26
C ARG A 60 -7.17 11.89 -9.52
N MET A 61 -6.61 11.39 -10.60
CA MET A 61 -5.18 11.47 -10.90
C MET A 61 -4.58 12.89 -10.79
N PRO A 62 -5.21 13.97 -11.31
CA PRO A 62 -4.64 15.31 -11.21
C PRO A 62 -4.44 15.81 -9.77
N ALA A 63 -5.26 15.36 -8.81
CA ALA A 63 -5.14 15.77 -7.41
C ALA A 63 -3.85 15.24 -6.75
N ASP A 64 -3.35 14.10 -7.20
CA ASP A 64 -2.07 13.52 -6.72
C ASP A 64 -0.85 14.23 -7.33
N PHE A 65 -1.03 14.97 -8.44
CA PHE A 65 0.04 15.64 -9.19
C PHE A 65 -0.20 17.15 -9.30
N PRO A 66 -0.25 17.89 -8.16
CA PRO A 66 -0.65 19.29 -8.14
C PRO A 66 0.40 20.27 -8.69
N TYR A 67 1.70 19.91 -8.66
CA TYR A 67 2.77 20.86 -8.91
C TYR A 67 3.23 20.86 -10.37
N THR A 68 3.47 22.05 -10.90
CA THR A 68 4.29 22.25 -12.10
C THR A 68 5.76 21.99 -11.78
N ARG A 69 6.61 21.85 -12.82
CA ARG A 69 8.07 21.76 -12.67
C ARG A 69 8.63 22.97 -11.89
N ALA A 70 8.16 24.18 -12.20
CA ALA A 70 8.62 25.41 -11.55
C ALA A 70 8.29 25.42 -10.06
N GLU A 71 7.05 25.13 -9.69
CA GLU A 71 6.62 25.05 -8.29
C GLU A 71 7.39 23.96 -7.52
N ALA A 72 7.64 22.80 -8.13
CA ALA A 72 8.45 21.75 -7.51
C ALA A 72 9.89 22.21 -7.27
N MET A 73 10.50 22.93 -8.22
CA MET A 73 11.83 23.54 -8.05
C MET A 73 11.85 24.57 -6.93
N ASP A 74 10.82 25.43 -6.83
CA ASP A 74 10.70 26.42 -5.75
C ASP A 74 10.61 25.73 -4.37
N ILE A 75 9.84 24.66 -4.27
CA ILE A 75 9.75 23.83 -3.04
C ILE A 75 11.14 23.28 -2.65
N ILE A 76 11.90 22.73 -3.61
CA ILE A 76 13.24 22.21 -3.33
C ILE A 76 14.18 23.35 -2.93
N ARG A 77 14.20 24.45 -3.69
CA ARG A 77 15.11 25.59 -3.45
C ARG A 77 14.82 26.34 -2.16
N ALA A 78 13.60 26.28 -1.64
CA ALA A 78 13.28 26.79 -0.32
C ALA A 78 14.09 26.07 0.79
N GLU A 79 14.38 24.79 0.62
CA GLU A 79 15.20 23.99 1.53
C GLU A 79 16.66 23.87 1.11
N ILE A 80 16.93 23.75 -0.19
CA ILE A 80 18.25 23.57 -0.79
C ILE A 80 18.47 24.66 -1.85
N PRO A 81 18.88 25.90 -1.48
CA PRO A 81 18.99 27.01 -2.44
C PRO A 81 19.94 26.77 -3.61
N SER A 82 20.91 25.88 -3.47
CA SER A 82 21.88 25.52 -4.51
C SER A 82 21.41 24.42 -5.46
N TYR A 83 20.15 23.94 -5.36
CA TYR A 83 19.65 22.85 -6.21
C TYR A 83 19.46 23.34 -7.65
N THR A 84 20.00 22.59 -8.61
CA THR A 84 20.06 22.99 -10.02
C THR A 84 19.00 22.31 -10.88
N GLU A 85 18.76 22.83 -12.09
CA GLU A 85 17.85 22.22 -13.07
C GLU A 85 18.37 20.84 -13.53
N GLU A 86 19.69 20.71 -13.67
CA GLU A 86 20.32 19.45 -14.06
C GLU A 86 20.14 18.36 -13.00
N GLU A 87 20.19 18.73 -11.71
CA GLU A 87 19.90 17.81 -10.60
C GLU A 87 18.44 17.37 -10.63
N PHE A 88 17.50 18.28 -10.95
CA PHE A 88 16.10 17.97 -11.10
C PHE A 88 15.85 16.99 -12.24
N ASP A 89 16.43 17.25 -13.41
CA ASP A 89 16.31 16.39 -14.58
C ASP A 89 16.91 15.01 -14.33
N ALA A 90 18.02 14.92 -13.63
CA ALA A 90 18.61 13.67 -13.21
C ALA A 90 17.68 12.90 -12.24
N ALA A 91 17.06 13.59 -11.28
CA ALA A 91 16.13 12.97 -10.35
C ALA A 91 14.85 12.44 -11.05
N VAL A 92 14.35 13.18 -12.05
CA VAL A 92 13.25 12.72 -12.92
C VAL A 92 13.67 11.49 -13.73
N ALA A 93 14.83 11.57 -14.40
CA ALA A 93 15.33 10.46 -15.23
C ALA A 93 15.61 9.18 -14.42
N CYS A 94 16.01 9.32 -13.15
CA CYS A 94 16.22 8.18 -12.23
C CYS A 94 14.93 7.71 -11.53
N GLY A 95 13.76 8.27 -11.83
CA GLY A 95 12.49 7.92 -11.22
C GLY A 95 12.34 8.33 -9.74
N GLN A 96 13.22 9.20 -9.24
CA GLN A 96 13.15 9.74 -7.87
C GLN A 96 12.02 10.77 -7.70
N ILE A 97 11.70 11.47 -8.78
CA ILE A 97 10.57 12.40 -8.88
C ILE A 97 9.54 11.80 -9.81
N ARG A 98 8.37 11.45 -9.28
CA ARG A 98 7.23 10.94 -10.06
C ARG A 98 6.48 12.10 -10.70
N PHE A 99 6.03 11.89 -11.92
CA PHE A 99 5.28 12.88 -12.69
C PHE A 99 4.29 12.21 -13.64
N ILE A 100 3.34 12.99 -14.13
CA ILE A 100 2.49 12.68 -15.30
C ILE A 100 2.54 13.86 -16.27
N TYR A 101 2.09 13.64 -17.50
CA TYR A 101 1.76 14.74 -18.40
C TYR A 101 0.27 15.06 -18.28
N LEU A 102 -0.08 16.34 -18.25
CA LEU A 102 -1.44 16.85 -18.25
C LEU A 102 -1.49 18.05 -19.20
N HIS A 103 -2.23 17.93 -20.30
CA HIS A 103 -2.28 18.93 -21.39
C HIS A 103 -0.88 19.34 -21.91
N GLY A 104 0.01 18.37 -22.04
CA GLY A 104 1.40 18.60 -22.50
C GLY A 104 2.33 19.21 -21.44
N GLU A 105 1.84 19.54 -20.26
CA GLU A 105 2.63 20.04 -19.13
C GLU A 105 3.01 18.91 -18.18
N MET A 106 4.27 18.90 -17.73
CA MET A 106 4.74 17.99 -16.69
C MET A 106 4.15 18.40 -15.33
N ARG A 107 3.41 17.49 -14.69
CA ARG A 107 2.84 17.67 -13.36
C ARG A 107 3.51 16.71 -12.37
N ILE A 108 4.01 17.26 -11.26
CA ILE A 108 4.82 16.56 -10.28
C ILE A 108 3.97 16.05 -9.12
N PHE A 109 4.28 14.85 -8.66
CA PHE A 109 3.61 14.19 -7.54
C PHE A 109 3.66 15.03 -6.26
N GLY A 110 2.54 15.18 -5.57
CA GLY A 110 2.38 16.05 -4.41
C GLY A 110 3.31 15.74 -3.25
N ARG A 111 3.72 14.47 -3.09
CA ARG A 111 4.62 14.04 -2.01
C ARG A 111 6.06 13.78 -2.48
N PHE A 112 6.46 14.30 -3.64
CA PHE A 112 7.78 14.07 -4.23
C PHE A 112 8.93 14.48 -3.29
N PHE A 113 8.83 15.65 -2.65
CA PHE A 113 9.88 16.16 -1.76
C PHE A 113 10.10 15.25 -0.54
N SER A 114 9.00 14.82 0.11
CA SER A 114 9.05 13.87 1.22
C SER A 114 9.57 12.49 0.78
N SER A 115 9.27 12.06 -0.44
CA SER A 115 9.80 10.83 -1.02
C SER A 115 11.32 10.92 -1.21
N MET A 116 11.82 12.04 -1.75
CA MET A 116 13.25 12.27 -1.92
C MET A 116 14.01 12.28 -0.59
N ILE A 117 13.46 12.93 0.46
CA ILE A 117 14.06 12.91 1.81
C ILE A 117 14.18 11.46 2.32
N LYS A 118 13.20 10.61 2.06
CA LYS A 118 13.21 9.21 2.55
C LYS A 118 14.08 8.28 1.71
N SER A 119 14.21 8.52 0.40
CA SER A 119 14.84 7.59 -0.54
C SER A 119 16.24 8.00 -1.03
N VAL A 120 16.61 9.28 -0.90
CA VAL A 120 17.86 9.85 -1.44
C VAL A 120 18.70 10.48 -0.30
N PRO A 121 19.67 9.72 0.27
CA PRO A 121 20.46 10.20 1.41
C PRO A 121 21.20 11.52 1.15
N GLU A 122 21.76 11.70 -0.06
CA GLU A 122 22.50 12.89 -0.46
C GLU A 122 21.59 14.13 -0.53
N PHE A 123 20.36 13.96 -1.00
CA PHE A 123 19.34 15.01 -1.01
C PHE A 123 18.96 15.40 0.42
N ARG A 124 18.64 14.40 1.27
CA ARG A 124 18.30 14.61 2.67
C ARG A 124 19.38 15.36 3.43
N ALA A 125 20.66 15.00 3.26
CA ALA A 125 21.79 15.63 3.95
C ALA A 125 21.92 17.14 3.65
N ARG A 126 21.36 17.63 2.55
CA ARG A 126 21.36 19.03 2.15
C ARG A 126 20.17 19.84 2.67
N THR A 127 19.12 19.18 3.21
CA THR A 127 17.94 19.88 3.69
C THR A 127 18.19 20.55 5.05
N LYS A 128 17.52 21.66 5.30
CA LYS A 128 17.59 22.39 6.60
C LYS A 128 17.17 21.51 7.77
N VAL A 129 16.23 20.59 7.55
CA VAL A 129 15.78 19.63 8.56
C VAL A 129 16.93 18.76 9.06
N ALA A 130 17.73 18.21 8.13
CA ALA A 130 18.90 17.42 8.50
C ALA A 130 20.01 18.28 9.16
N LEU A 131 20.24 19.49 8.64
CA LEU A 131 21.25 20.42 9.14
C LEU A 131 20.94 20.95 10.56
N ASN A 132 19.63 21.04 10.91
CA ASN A 132 19.18 21.52 12.23
C ASN A 132 18.97 20.39 13.27
N GLY A 133 19.37 19.15 12.96
CA GLY A 133 19.20 18.00 13.87
C GLY A 133 17.75 17.57 14.09
N GLY A 134 16.85 18.00 13.22
CA GLY A 134 15.41 17.79 13.37
C GLY A 134 14.91 16.51 12.73
N GLU A 135 15.06 15.36 13.40
CA GLU A 135 14.15 14.23 13.16
C GLU A 135 13.50 13.79 14.45
N SER A 136 12.19 13.88 14.49
CA SER A 136 11.37 13.30 15.56
C SER A 136 11.46 11.77 15.64
N SER A 137 12.05 11.12 14.62
CA SER A 137 12.15 9.65 14.48
C SER A 137 13.58 9.12 14.24
N GLY A 138 14.63 9.95 14.34
CA GLY A 138 16.02 9.53 14.18
C GLY A 138 16.57 8.79 15.40
N LYS A 139 17.75 8.15 15.25
CA LYS A 139 18.46 7.43 16.31
C LYS A 139 18.65 8.33 17.55
N GLY A 140 18.20 7.85 18.72
CA GLY A 140 18.22 8.60 19.98
C GLY A 140 17.05 9.57 20.18
N SER A 141 16.09 9.65 19.25
CA SER A 141 14.85 10.40 19.47
C SER A 141 13.99 9.77 20.57
N LYS A 142 13.04 10.53 21.10
CA LYS A 142 12.10 10.03 22.13
C LYS A 142 11.33 8.80 21.65
N ALA A 143 10.88 8.80 20.40
CA ALA A 143 10.21 7.66 19.77
C ALA A 143 11.16 6.45 19.62
N ASP A 144 12.41 6.68 19.21
CA ASP A 144 13.43 5.63 19.10
C ASP A 144 13.71 4.97 20.45
N LEU A 145 13.91 5.78 21.50
CA LEU A 145 14.16 5.27 22.86
C LEU A 145 12.98 4.51 23.44
N ARG A 146 11.74 5.00 23.18
CA ARG A 146 10.50 4.33 23.60
C ARG A 146 10.38 2.96 22.95
N LEU A 147 10.58 2.87 21.63
CA LEU A 147 10.48 1.62 20.91
C LEU A 147 11.54 0.61 21.36
N ASN A 148 12.79 1.05 21.56
CA ASN A 148 13.86 0.19 22.10
C ASN A 148 13.51 -0.35 23.50
N ARG A 149 12.89 0.48 24.35
CA ARG A 149 12.38 0.05 25.67
C ARG A 149 11.28 -1.01 25.51
N SER A 150 10.32 -0.77 24.62
CA SER A 150 9.21 -1.72 24.39
C SER A 150 9.71 -3.06 23.88
N MET A 151 10.61 -3.08 22.90
CA MET A 151 11.24 -4.30 22.38
C MET A 151 11.94 -5.10 23.50
N ARG A 152 12.66 -4.40 24.40
CA ARG A 152 13.32 -5.05 25.55
C ARG A 152 12.29 -5.67 26.50
N ILE A 153 11.24 -4.92 26.88
CA ILE A 153 10.19 -5.44 27.75
C ILE A 153 9.54 -6.67 27.11
N MET A 154 9.17 -6.60 25.84
CA MET A 154 8.57 -7.73 25.14
C MET A 154 9.47 -8.97 25.15
N LYS A 155 10.79 -8.80 24.96
CA LYS A 155 11.76 -9.90 25.05
C LYS A 155 11.84 -10.50 26.46
N GLU A 156 11.74 -9.66 27.49
CA GLU A 156 11.87 -10.09 28.90
C GLU A 156 10.59 -10.72 29.44
N THR A 157 9.42 -10.21 29.03
CA THR A 157 8.11 -10.59 29.61
C THR A 157 7.23 -11.43 28.69
N GLY A 158 7.58 -11.52 27.41
CA GLY A 158 6.82 -12.24 26.38
C GLY A 158 5.75 -11.38 25.71
N ALA A 159 5.36 -10.23 26.25
CA ALA A 159 4.38 -9.33 25.66
C ALA A 159 4.44 -7.93 26.25
N LEU A 160 3.81 -6.97 25.58
CA LEU A 160 3.53 -5.63 26.10
C LEU A 160 2.16 -5.19 25.61
N ALA A 161 1.32 -4.69 26.52
CA ALA A 161 -0.02 -4.23 26.19
C ALA A 161 -0.17 -2.73 26.49
N ASN A 162 -0.90 -2.03 25.63
CA ASN A 162 -1.26 -0.63 25.80
C ASN A 162 -2.77 -0.44 25.61
N ARG A 163 -3.39 0.39 26.44
CA ARG A 163 -4.70 0.97 26.18
C ARG A 163 -4.51 2.28 25.46
N ILE A 164 -5.11 2.40 24.30
CA ILE A 164 -4.97 3.58 23.44
C ILE A 164 -6.38 4.10 23.15
N THR A 165 -6.56 5.43 23.33
CA THR A 165 -7.79 6.12 22.96
C THR A 165 -7.51 7.06 21.79
N ILE A 166 -8.27 6.89 20.70
CA ILE A 166 -8.14 7.68 19.48
C ILE A 166 -9.44 8.43 19.24
N ARG A 167 -9.35 9.68 18.79
CA ARG A 167 -10.42 10.43 18.16
C ARG A 167 -10.12 10.52 16.67
N ALA A 168 -11.03 10.01 15.85
CA ALA A 168 -11.01 10.14 14.39
C ALA A 168 -12.10 11.09 13.94
N THR A 169 -11.80 11.98 12.99
CA THR A 169 -12.73 12.98 12.45
C THR A 169 -12.62 13.08 10.95
N VAL A 170 -13.76 13.30 10.29
CA VAL A 170 -13.83 13.72 8.90
C VAL A 170 -14.79 14.91 8.77
N LYS A 171 -14.51 15.82 7.85
CA LYS A 171 -15.34 16.99 7.56
C LYS A 171 -15.22 17.34 6.09
N VAL A 172 -16.33 17.58 5.41
CA VAL A 172 -16.33 18.10 4.03
C VAL A 172 -15.61 19.44 4.00
N GLU A 173 -14.76 19.69 3.00
CA GLU A 173 -14.14 21.01 2.81
C GLU A 173 -15.20 22.06 2.54
N ASP A 174 -15.02 23.27 3.10
CA ASP A 174 -16.02 24.32 2.98
C ASP A 174 -16.29 24.70 1.51
N ALA A 175 -15.31 24.56 0.64
CA ALA A 175 -15.45 24.79 -0.80
C ALA A 175 -16.29 23.71 -1.53
N ALA A 176 -16.34 22.50 -0.97
CA ALA A 176 -17.11 21.37 -1.52
C ALA A 176 -18.51 21.24 -0.89
N PHE A 177 -18.74 21.88 0.25
CA PHE A 177 -20.01 21.83 0.98
C PHE A 177 -21.10 22.68 0.32
N LYS A 178 -22.31 22.14 0.31
CA LYS A 178 -23.55 22.87 -0.06
C LYS A 178 -24.66 22.54 0.93
N PRO A 179 -25.38 23.53 1.50
CA PRO A 179 -26.53 23.27 2.37
C PRO A 179 -27.57 22.37 1.69
N GLY A 180 -28.04 21.36 2.42
CA GLY A 180 -28.97 20.36 1.92
C GLY A 180 -28.34 19.19 1.17
N MET A 181 -27.02 19.14 1.03
CA MET A 181 -26.36 17.99 0.40
C MET A 181 -26.51 16.73 1.25
N LEU A 182 -26.80 15.62 0.59
CA LEU A 182 -26.75 14.31 1.21
C LEU A 182 -25.29 13.85 1.28
N VAL A 183 -24.85 13.46 2.46
CA VAL A 183 -23.55 12.81 2.66
C VAL A 183 -23.72 11.43 3.28
N ARG A 184 -22.87 10.50 2.88
CA ARG A 184 -22.66 9.20 3.51
C ARG A 184 -21.21 9.10 3.91
N VAL A 185 -20.97 8.81 5.19
CA VAL A 185 -19.66 8.91 5.81
C VAL A 185 -19.30 7.59 6.46
N HIS A 186 -18.11 7.09 6.17
CA HIS A 186 -17.51 5.93 6.82
C HIS A 186 -16.25 6.36 7.55
N VAL A 187 -16.20 6.24 8.87
CA VAL A 187 -14.99 6.51 9.68
C VAL A 187 -14.49 5.21 10.28
N PRO A 188 -13.22 4.82 10.02
CA PRO A 188 -12.65 3.59 10.54
C PRO A 188 -12.49 3.63 12.05
N ILE A 189 -12.73 2.48 12.68
CA ILE A 189 -12.56 2.27 14.12
C ILE A 189 -11.86 0.94 14.37
N ALA A 190 -11.34 0.76 15.59
CA ALA A 190 -10.65 -0.47 15.96
C ALA A 190 -11.51 -1.71 15.75
N ALA A 191 -10.98 -2.72 15.06
CA ALA A 191 -11.60 -4.05 14.84
C ALA A 191 -11.03 -5.07 15.82
N ALA A 192 -11.87 -6.04 16.26
CA ALA A 192 -11.40 -7.13 17.12
C ALA A 192 -10.52 -8.09 16.30
N CYS A 193 -9.35 -8.41 16.83
CA CYS A 193 -8.42 -9.39 16.27
C CYS A 193 -7.49 -9.95 17.36
N GLU A 194 -6.60 -10.88 17.02
CA GLU A 194 -5.75 -11.56 18.00
C GLU A 194 -5.00 -10.60 18.93
N GLN A 195 -4.43 -9.51 18.38
CA GLN A 195 -3.65 -8.54 19.12
C GLN A 195 -4.46 -7.35 19.65
N GLN A 196 -5.78 -7.25 19.34
CA GLN A 196 -6.59 -6.08 19.66
C GLN A 196 -7.93 -6.45 20.26
N SER A 197 -8.19 -5.99 21.48
CA SER A 197 -9.35 -6.37 22.30
C SER A 197 -9.84 -5.22 23.17
N ASP A 198 -10.87 -5.48 24.01
CA ASP A 198 -11.49 -4.50 24.94
C ASP A 198 -11.77 -3.15 24.26
N ILE A 199 -12.48 -3.25 23.11
CA ILE A 199 -12.79 -2.11 22.27
C ILE A 199 -14.05 -1.42 22.79
N ARG A 200 -13.99 -0.10 22.98
CA ARG A 200 -15.11 0.71 23.50
C ARG A 200 -15.29 1.94 22.64
N ILE A 201 -16.52 2.24 22.27
CA ILE A 201 -16.88 3.54 21.68
C ILE A 201 -17.21 4.48 22.83
N GLU A 202 -16.36 5.48 23.04
CA GLU A 202 -16.49 6.45 24.15
C GLU A 202 -17.47 7.57 23.81
N SER A 203 -17.46 8.05 22.56
CA SER A 203 -18.39 9.05 22.05
C SER A 203 -18.38 9.08 20.54
N MET A 204 -19.46 9.58 19.94
CA MET A 204 -19.52 9.89 18.51
C MET A 204 -20.38 11.12 18.25
N PHE A 205 -20.12 11.80 17.16
CA PHE A 205 -20.93 12.91 16.67
C PHE A 205 -21.05 12.87 15.14
N PRO A 206 -22.28 12.92 14.60
CA PRO A 206 -23.59 12.81 15.29
C PRO A 206 -23.75 11.48 16.05
N GLU A 207 -24.61 11.46 17.10
CA GLU A 207 -24.78 10.28 17.98
C GLU A 207 -25.48 9.09 17.30
N ASN A 208 -26.12 9.30 16.15
CA ASN A 208 -26.89 8.31 15.40
C ASN A 208 -26.03 7.45 14.44
N GLY A 209 -24.71 7.45 14.58
CA GLY A 209 -23.83 6.64 13.75
C GLY A 209 -24.08 5.14 13.91
N GLN A 210 -24.13 4.40 12.80
CA GLN A 210 -24.24 2.96 12.78
C GLN A 210 -22.85 2.33 12.92
N ILE A 211 -22.63 1.58 14.00
CA ILE A 211 -21.37 0.90 14.30
C ILE A 211 -21.37 -0.48 13.65
N ALA A 212 -20.32 -0.78 12.85
CA ALA A 212 -20.11 -2.13 12.31
C ALA A 212 -19.77 -3.15 13.40
N PRO A 213 -20.05 -4.46 13.22
CA PRO A 213 -19.65 -5.53 14.12
C PRO A 213 -18.16 -5.47 14.46
N GLU A 214 -17.77 -5.97 15.64
CA GLU A 214 -16.37 -5.90 16.08
C GLU A 214 -15.42 -6.72 15.21
N ASP A 215 -15.93 -7.78 14.61
CA ASP A 215 -15.21 -8.70 13.73
C ASP A 215 -15.35 -8.37 12.25
N ALA A 216 -15.91 -7.21 11.88
CA ALA A 216 -15.96 -6.77 10.49
C ALA A 216 -14.56 -6.68 9.88
N GLU A 217 -14.41 -7.11 8.63
CA GLU A 217 -13.12 -7.12 7.93
C GLU A 217 -12.56 -5.69 7.72
N GLN A 218 -13.45 -4.74 7.45
CA GLN A 218 -13.16 -3.30 7.47
C GLN A 218 -14.17 -2.60 8.36
N ARG A 219 -13.79 -2.32 9.60
CA ARG A 219 -14.70 -1.83 10.62
C ARG A 219 -14.84 -0.32 10.61
N THR A 220 -16.09 0.17 10.49
CA THR A 220 -16.40 1.59 10.45
C THR A 220 -17.57 1.97 11.32
N VAL A 221 -17.69 3.27 11.63
CA VAL A 221 -18.96 3.91 11.95
C VAL A 221 -19.48 4.57 10.68
N TYR A 222 -20.75 4.36 10.38
CA TYR A 222 -21.44 4.90 9.22
C TYR A 222 -22.48 5.93 9.60
N TRP A 223 -22.55 7.05 8.86
CA TRP A 223 -23.63 8.02 8.94
C TRP A 223 -24.19 8.31 7.54
N GLU A 224 -25.50 8.61 7.50
CA GLU A 224 -26.16 9.20 6.34
C GLU A 224 -26.96 10.42 6.80
N GLU A 225 -26.70 11.59 6.20
CA GLU A 225 -27.30 12.85 6.63
C GLU A 225 -27.48 13.82 5.47
N ASN A 226 -28.61 14.57 5.48
CA ASN A 226 -28.81 15.76 4.67
C ASN A 226 -28.32 16.98 5.44
N MET A 227 -27.08 17.36 5.24
CA MET A 227 -26.39 18.41 6.00
C MET A 227 -26.92 19.80 5.67
N GLN A 228 -27.43 20.51 6.67
CA GLN A 228 -27.81 21.94 6.53
C GLN A 228 -26.64 22.87 6.85
N GLU A 229 -25.77 22.46 7.76
CA GLU A 229 -24.55 23.16 8.17
C GLU A 229 -23.36 22.21 8.05
N ASN A 230 -22.18 22.74 7.70
CA ASN A 230 -20.98 21.94 7.56
C ASN A 230 -20.36 21.63 8.93
N HIS A 231 -20.52 20.41 9.43
CA HIS A 231 -19.96 19.96 10.70
C HIS A 231 -19.01 18.76 10.54
N GLU A 232 -18.32 18.39 11.59
CA GLU A 232 -17.48 17.20 11.66
C GLU A 232 -18.30 15.96 11.95
N PHE A 233 -17.93 14.84 11.34
CA PHE A 233 -18.28 13.50 11.82
C PHE A 233 -17.10 12.98 12.62
N SER A 234 -17.33 12.57 13.86
CA SER A 234 -16.26 12.14 14.74
C SER A 234 -16.64 10.94 15.58
N VAL A 235 -15.64 10.12 15.91
CA VAL A 235 -15.76 9.03 16.85
C VAL A 235 -14.53 9.00 17.74
N THR A 236 -14.75 8.84 19.06
CA THR A 236 -13.70 8.57 20.04
C THR A 236 -13.87 7.15 20.52
N TYR A 237 -12.82 6.35 20.43
CA TYR A 237 -12.83 4.94 20.83
C TYR A 237 -11.53 4.58 21.52
N SER A 238 -11.63 3.62 22.45
CA SER A 238 -10.48 3.02 23.11
C SER A 238 -10.37 1.52 22.82
N TYR A 239 -9.18 0.98 22.90
CA TYR A 239 -8.89 -0.44 22.72
C TYR A 239 -7.61 -0.82 23.46
N VAL A 240 -7.43 -2.12 23.69
CA VAL A 240 -6.17 -2.69 24.19
C VAL A 240 -5.45 -3.36 23.03
N HIS A 241 -4.24 -2.93 22.73
CA HIS A 241 -3.34 -3.61 21.81
C HIS A 241 -2.27 -4.36 22.59
N THR A 242 -2.15 -5.67 22.35
CA THR A 242 -1.18 -6.56 22.99
C THR A 242 -0.20 -7.07 21.96
N ALA A 243 1.05 -6.59 22.00
CA ALA A 243 2.13 -7.08 21.16
C ALA A 243 2.84 -8.23 21.88
N LYS A 244 2.87 -9.42 21.24
CA LYS A 244 3.57 -10.61 21.74
C LYS A 244 4.98 -10.69 21.17
N TRP A 245 5.90 -11.24 21.93
CA TRP A 245 7.25 -11.55 21.48
C TRP A 245 7.34 -12.97 20.93
N HIS A 246 7.89 -13.10 19.73
CA HIS A 246 8.25 -14.38 19.13
C HIS A 246 9.75 -14.40 18.84
N ASP A 247 10.47 -15.35 19.43
CA ASP A 247 11.91 -15.52 19.22
C ASP A 247 12.19 -16.29 17.92
N VAL A 248 11.85 -15.63 16.82
CA VAL A 248 12.01 -16.19 15.47
C VAL A 248 13.49 -16.42 15.13
N GLU A 249 14.36 -15.53 15.63
CA GLU A 249 15.79 -15.59 15.36
C GLU A 249 16.42 -16.89 15.91
N THR A 250 16.08 -17.27 17.15
CA THR A 250 16.59 -18.51 17.75
C THR A 250 16.13 -19.75 16.95
N VAL A 251 14.90 -19.77 16.48
CA VAL A 251 14.39 -20.88 15.66
C VAL A 251 15.12 -20.94 14.31
N LEU A 252 15.31 -19.80 13.64
CA LEU A 252 16.05 -19.74 12.37
C LEU A 252 17.52 -20.12 12.52
N ARG A 253 18.17 -19.78 13.63
CA ARG A 253 19.57 -20.19 13.90
C ARG A 253 19.71 -21.66 14.26
N GLY A 254 18.69 -22.28 14.83
CA GLY A 254 18.64 -23.69 15.16
C GLY A 254 18.45 -24.60 13.94
N MET A 255 18.04 -24.05 12.82
CA MET A 255 17.88 -24.71 11.53
C MET A 255 19.19 -24.59 10.71
N PRO A 256 19.65 -25.65 10.00
CA PRO A 256 20.81 -25.54 9.12
C PRO A 256 20.46 -24.63 7.93
N MET A 257 20.80 -23.34 8.03
CA MET A 257 20.66 -22.42 6.90
C MET A 257 21.70 -22.76 5.84
N SER A 258 21.28 -22.99 4.60
CA SER A 258 22.18 -23.17 3.48
C SER A 258 22.92 -21.84 3.20
N GLN A 259 24.21 -21.82 3.49
CA GLN A 259 25.09 -20.71 3.12
C GLN A 259 25.27 -20.72 1.60
N GLY A 260 24.51 -19.93 0.85
CA GLY A 260 24.81 -19.87 -0.58
C GLY A 260 23.96 -19.02 -1.52
N ALA A 261 22.83 -18.49 -1.11
CA ALA A 261 21.87 -17.96 -2.09
C ALA A 261 21.77 -16.42 -2.22
N MET A 262 22.54 -15.62 -1.48
CA MET A 262 22.32 -14.16 -1.43
C MET A 262 23.36 -13.30 -2.17
N GLN A 263 24.41 -13.87 -2.77
CA GLN A 263 25.44 -13.05 -3.43
C GLN A 263 25.23 -12.84 -4.93
N ASP A 264 24.45 -13.68 -5.62
CA ASP A 264 24.36 -13.65 -7.09
C ASP A 264 23.01 -13.23 -7.67
N ALA A 265 21.99 -12.93 -6.85
CA ALA A 265 20.65 -12.54 -7.33
C ALA A 265 20.38 -11.02 -7.34
N ALA A 266 21.33 -10.19 -6.91
CA ALA A 266 21.23 -8.76 -7.17
C ALA A 266 21.80 -8.52 -8.58
N PRO A 267 21.05 -7.92 -9.52
CA PRO A 267 21.70 -7.25 -10.63
C PRO A 267 22.62 -6.21 -9.98
N GLU A 268 23.90 -6.26 -10.31
CA GLU A 268 24.88 -5.27 -9.88
C GLU A 268 24.24 -3.91 -9.97
N GLY A 269 24.13 -3.21 -8.84
CA GLY A 269 23.53 -1.90 -8.79
C GLY A 269 24.28 -1.00 -9.75
N THR A 270 23.69 -0.79 -10.91
CA THR A 270 24.18 0.22 -11.84
C THR A 270 24.11 1.54 -11.10
N GLY A 271 25.27 2.01 -10.67
CA GLY A 271 25.39 3.39 -10.24
C GLY A 271 24.88 4.29 -11.37
N CYS A 272 24.41 5.47 -11.04
CA CYS A 272 23.85 6.46 -11.98
C CYS A 272 24.67 6.73 -13.27
N ALA A 273 25.88 6.20 -13.38
CA ALA A 273 26.72 6.31 -14.56
C ALA A 273 26.27 5.42 -15.73
N ASP A 274 25.59 4.28 -15.47
CA ASP A 274 25.20 3.32 -16.52
C ASP A 274 23.73 3.48 -16.99
N ALA A 275 22.95 4.32 -16.33
CA ALA A 275 21.56 4.61 -16.71
C ALA A 275 21.41 5.34 -18.07
N LYS A 276 22.49 5.86 -18.64
CA LYS A 276 22.48 6.47 -19.98
C LYS A 276 22.26 5.48 -21.13
N ALA A 277 22.47 4.18 -20.89
CA ALA A 277 22.29 3.16 -21.92
C ALA A 277 20.89 2.50 -21.92
N ALA A 278 20.13 2.61 -20.82
CA ALA A 278 18.82 1.95 -20.68
C ALA A 278 17.60 2.86 -20.98
N CYS A 279 17.79 4.19 -21.01
CA CYS A 279 16.73 5.17 -21.35
C CYS A 279 16.66 5.53 -22.85
N GLY A 280 17.22 4.72 -23.73
CA GLY A 280 17.31 4.96 -25.17
C GLY A 280 16.15 4.44 -26.00
N ASN A 281 14.93 4.31 -25.48
CA ASN A 281 13.74 4.04 -26.29
C ASN A 281 12.58 4.98 -25.91
N ALA A 282 12.79 6.27 -26.19
CA ALA A 282 11.67 7.12 -26.56
C ALA A 282 11.16 6.58 -27.91
N VAL A 283 9.96 6.06 -27.93
CA VAL A 283 9.28 5.60 -29.15
C VAL A 283 9.07 6.81 -30.04
N THR A 284 9.90 6.95 -31.07
CA THR A 284 9.56 7.80 -32.20
C THR A 284 8.56 7.04 -33.08
N PRO A 285 7.54 7.70 -33.62
CA PRO A 285 6.55 7.06 -34.47
C PRO A 285 7.09 6.92 -35.89
N ASP A 286 7.75 5.81 -36.21
CA ASP A 286 7.95 5.36 -37.59
C ASP A 286 8.58 3.97 -37.58
N CYS A 287 7.73 2.96 -37.72
CA CYS A 287 8.02 1.69 -38.40
C CYS A 287 6.77 0.80 -38.34
N VAL A 288 5.80 1.11 -39.20
CA VAL A 288 4.80 0.14 -39.67
C VAL A 288 5.20 -0.35 -41.04
N ALA A 289 5.66 -1.56 -41.15
CA ALA A 289 5.58 -2.32 -42.38
C ALA A 289 5.61 -3.83 -42.12
N SER A 290 4.45 -4.42 -42.33
CA SER A 290 4.17 -5.75 -42.90
C SER A 290 5.04 -6.96 -42.52
N GLN A 291 4.37 -8.00 -41.95
CA GLN A 291 4.39 -9.32 -42.60
C GLN A 291 3.17 -10.15 -42.17
N THR A 292 2.30 -10.39 -43.11
CA THR A 292 1.22 -11.37 -43.10
C THR A 292 1.81 -12.77 -43.28
N GLY A 293 1.41 -13.73 -42.46
CA GLY A 293 1.68 -15.14 -42.66
C GLY A 293 0.63 -15.99 -41.97
N ALA A 294 -0.32 -16.45 -42.75
CA ALA A 294 -1.33 -17.42 -42.32
C ALA A 294 -0.70 -18.80 -42.10
N GLY A 295 -1.11 -19.49 -41.05
CA GLY A 295 -0.73 -20.88 -40.78
C GLY A 295 -1.78 -21.57 -39.92
N GLU A 296 -2.31 -22.63 -40.43
CA GLU A 296 -3.51 -23.41 -40.13
C GLU A 296 -3.56 -24.01 -38.71
N ALA A 297 -4.78 -24.17 -38.24
CA ALA A 297 -5.18 -24.86 -37.03
C ALA A 297 -4.83 -26.36 -37.07
N CYS A 298 -4.21 -26.86 -36.01
CA CYS A 298 -4.23 -28.26 -35.64
C CYS A 298 -4.74 -28.44 -34.22
N CYS A 299 -5.89 -29.08 -34.14
CA CYS A 299 -6.49 -29.57 -32.89
C CYS A 299 -5.62 -30.68 -32.29
N GLY A 300 -4.98 -30.40 -31.16
CA GLY A 300 -4.22 -31.36 -30.39
C GLY A 300 -4.64 -31.32 -28.94
N THR A 301 -5.16 -32.41 -28.44
CA THR A 301 -5.52 -32.67 -27.05
C THR A 301 -4.38 -32.32 -26.12
N SER A 302 -4.55 -31.29 -25.29
CA SER A 302 -3.58 -30.83 -24.33
C SER A 302 -3.59 -31.77 -23.12
N SER A 303 -2.54 -32.58 -23.01
CA SER A 303 -2.10 -33.16 -21.75
C SER A 303 -1.52 -32.03 -20.87
N ARG A 304 -2.02 -31.91 -19.63
CA ARG A 304 -1.50 -31.03 -18.59
C ARG A 304 0.03 -31.19 -18.46
N PRO A 305 0.80 -30.10 -18.36
CA PRO A 305 2.18 -30.21 -17.94
C PRO A 305 2.19 -30.60 -16.44
N SER A 306 2.73 -31.77 -16.16
CA SER A 306 3.10 -32.23 -14.82
C SER A 306 4.30 -31.42 -14.36
N GLY A 307 4.09 -30.53 -13.38
CA GLY A 307 5.14 -29.70 -12.78
C GLY A 307 4.58 -28.78 -11.72
N VAL A 308 3.70 -29.30 -10.86
CA VAL A 308 3.41 -28.66 -9.57
C VAL A 308 4.46 -29.19 -8.62
N PRO A 309 5.28 -28.35 -7.94
CA PRO A 309 6.15 -28.83 -6.86
C PRO A 309 5.22 -29.40 -5.77
N GLU A 310 5.28 -30.71 -5.57
CA GLU A 310 4.77 -31.36 -4.37
C GLU A 310 5.64 -30.92 -3.21
N GLU A 311 5.00 -30.29 -2.24
CA GLU A 311 5.14 -30.29 -0.80
C GLU A 311 4.81 -28.91 -0.24
N SER A 312 3.49 -28.63 -0.10
CA SER A 312 3.06 -27.67 0.90
C SER A 312 3.32 -28.31 2.26
N CYS A 313 4.13 -27.67 3.09
CA CYS A 313 4.47 -28.16 4.43
C CYS A 313 3.29 -28.18 5.40
N LEU A 314 2.08 -27.80 4.97
CA LEU A 314 0.83 -27.84 5.73
C LEU A 314 0.10 -29.15 5.46
N LYS A 315 -0.49 -29.73 6.50
CA LYS A 315 -1.40 -30.88 6.36
C LYS A 315 -2.58 -30.51 5.45
N PRO A 316 -3.15 -31.44 4.67
CA PRO A 316 -4.26 -31.16 3.75
C PRO A 316 -5.47 -30.46 4.41
N GLU A 317 -5.73 -30.71 5.67
CA GLU A 317 -6.79 -30.09 6.48
C GLU A 317 -6.50 -28.60 6.73
N ALA A 318 -5.26 -28.23 7.02
CA ALA A 318 -4.83 -26.86 7.21
C ALA A 318 -4.81 -26.08 5.89
N LEU A 319 -4.51 -26.73 4.76
CA LEU A 319 -4.58 -26.11 3.42
C LEU A 319 -6.01 -25.67 3.05
N ALA A 320 -7.03 -26.42 3.48
CA ALA A 320 -8.42 -26.05 3.24
C ALA A 320 -8.83 -24.84 4.11
N GLU A 321 -8.32 -24.74 5.33
CA GLU A 321 -8.58 -23.63 6.25
C GLU A 321 -8.01 -22.32 5.74
N TYR A 322 -6.79 -22.33 5.15
CA TYR A 322 -6.08 -21.14 4.67
C TYR A 322 -6.13 -20.98 3.14
N ALA A 323 -7.09 -21.60 2.45
CA ALA A 323 -7.18 -21.56 1.00
C ALA A 323 -7.24 -20.13 0.43
N LYS A 324 -8.00 -19.23 1.09
CA LYS A 324 -8.10 -17.81 0.71
C LYS A 324 -6.78 -17.05 0.92
N ASP A 325 -5.99 -17.44 1.92
CA ASP A 325 -4.78 -16.75 2.34
C ASP A 325 -3.53 -17.24 1.59
N THR A 326 -3.70 -18.23 0.71
CA THR A 326 -2.71 -18.71 -0.26
C THR A 326 -3.12 -18.46 -1.71
N ALA A 327 -4.33 -17.93 -1.94
CA ALA A 327 -4.84 -17.64 -3.28
C ALA A 327 -4.38 -16.28 -3.79
N GLU A 328 -4.44 -16.11 -5.10
CA GLU A 328 -4.37 -14.81 -5.75
C GLU A 328 -5.57 -13.94 -5.36
N LEU A 329 -5.38 -12.64 -5.37
CA LEU A 329 -6.43 -11.64 -5.25
C LEU A 329 -6.12 -10.51 -6.24
N ALA A 330 -6.62 -10.71 -7.47
CA ALA A 330 -6.41 -9.77 -8.56
C ALA A 330 -7.00 -8.38 -8.22
N PRO A 331 -6.39 -7.31 -8.73
CA PRO A 331 -5.24 -7.23 -9.64
C PRO A 331 -3.89 -7.05 -8.93
N HIS A 332 -3.87 -7.04 -7.61
CA HIS A 332 -2.70 -6.58 -6.87
C HIS A 332 -1.90 -7.71 -6.22
N ILE A 333 -2.54 -8.88 -5.99
CA ILE A 333 -1.90 -10.10 -5.51
C ILE A 333 -2.02 -11.15 -6.62
N GLU A 334 -1.14 -11.09 -7.60
CA GLU A 334 -1.13 -11.97 -8.76
C GLU A 334 0.21 -12.71 -8.89
N PHE A 335 0.15 -13.98 -9.22
CA PHE A 335 1.34 -14.82 -9.39
C PHE A 335 1.79 -14.80 -10.87
N THR A 336 2.12 -13.61 -11.35
CA THR A 336 2.63 -13.42 -12.70
C THR A 336 3.92 -14.22 -12.94
N PRO A 337 4.33 -14.47 -14.17
CA PRO A 337 5.61 -15.15 -14.45
C PRO A 337 6.80 -14.46 -13.79
N TYR A 338 6.79 -13.11 -13.70
CA TYR A 338 7.84 -12.36 -13.03
C TYR A 338 7.84 -12.60 -11.52
N ILE A 339 6.68 -12.51 -10.87
CA ILE A 339 6.54 -12.75 -9.42
C ILE A 339 6.94 -14.20 -9.08
N ARG A 340 6.53 -15.19 -9.89
CA ARG A 340 6.92 -16.60 -9.68
C ARG A 340 8.44 -16.77 -9.74
N ALA A 341 9.08 -16.26 -10.79
CA ALA A 341 10.53 -16.34 -10.94
C ALA A 341 11.28 -15.64 -9.79
N LEU A 342 10.82 -14.46 -9.39
CA LEU A 342 11.38 -13.72 -8.26
C LEU A 342 11.23 -14.49 -6.93
N THR A 343 10.03 -15.04 -6.68
CA THR A 343 9.75 -15.82 -5.46
C THR A 343 10.62 -17.08 -5.41
N GLU A 344 10.75 -17.81 -6.51
CA GLU A 344 11.62 -18.98 -6.62
C GLU A 344 13.09 -18.62 -6.38
N ALA A 345 13.58 -17.53 -6.98
CA ALA A 345 14.95 -17.07 -6.79
C ALA A 345 15.22 -16.70 -5.31
N CYS A 346 14.31 -15.97 -4.67
CA CYS A 346 14.46 -15.61 -3.26
C CYS A 346 14.32 -16.82 -2.32
N ALA A 347 13.51 -17.82 -2.67
CA ALA A 347 13.32 -19.03 -1.87
C ALA A 347 14.42 -20.08 -2.07
N GLN A 348 15.37 -19.84 -2.99
CA GLN A 348 16.41 -20.81 -3.30
C GLN A 348 17.24 -21.15 -2.04
N GLY A 349 17.33 -22.44 -1.73
CA GLY A 349 18.03 -22.94 -0.56
C GLY A 349 17.25 -22.88 0.76
N CYS A 350 16.06 -22.26 0.78
CA CYS A 350 15.18 -22.29 1.94
C CYS A 350 14.40 -23.60 1.98
N THR A 351 14.30 -24.21 3.16
CA THR A 351 13.67 -25.53 3.35
C THR A 351 12.32 -25.44 4.06
N THR A 352 12.08 -24.38 4.82
CA THR A 352 10.86 -24.18 5.61
C THR A 352 10.09 -22.94 5.19
N PRO A 353 8.77 -22.87 5.46
CA PRO A 353 7.99 -21.66 5.24
C PRO A 353 8.57 -20.42 5.95
N LEU A 354 9.08 -20.60 7.17
CA LEU A 354 9.68 -19.51 7.95
C LEU A 354 10.95 -18.96 7.28
N GLU A 355 11.84 -19.84 6.78
CA GLU A 355 13.04 -19.42 6.04
C GLU A 355 12.69 -18.69 4.74
N LYS A 356 11.70 -19.21 3.98
CA LYS A 356 11.23 -18.54 2.76
C LYS A 356 10.69 -17.14 3.05
N ALA A 357 9.77 -17.02 4.03
CA ALA A 357 9.22 -15.72 4.43
C ALA A 357 10.33 -14.77 4.90
N LYS A 358 11.33 -15.26 5.66
CA LYS A 358 12.48 -14.45 6.08
C LYS A 358 13.29 -13.96 4.88
N SER A 359 13.51 -14.81 3.89
CA SER A 359 14.23 -14.45 2.68
C SER A 359 13.47 -13.35 1.89
N PHE A 360 12.14 -13.44 1.78
CA PHE A 360 11.32 -12.41 1.12
C PHE A 360 11.38 -11.08 1.87
N TYR A 361 11.26 -11.12 3.20
CA TYR A 361 11.40 -9.94 4.05
C TYR A 361 12.79 -9.31 3.91
N ASP A 362 13.84 -10.10 3.93
CA ASP A 362 15.22 -9.63 3.77
C ASP A 362 15.45 -9.04 2.38
N PHE A 363 14.93 -9.68 1.33
CA PHE A 363 15.01 -9.16 -0.03
C PHE A 363 14.37 -7.76 -0.11
N ILE A 364 13.15 -7.58 0.40
CA ILE A 364 12.46 -6.29 0.39
C ILE A 364 13.22 -5.28 1.26
N THR A 365 13.51 -5.62 2.52
CA THR A 365 14.07 -4.64 3.45
C THR A 365 15.50 -4.23 3.13
N LYS A 366 16.28 -5.08 2.44
CA LYS A 366 17.67 -4.79 2.07
C LYS A 366 17.81 -4.04 0.75
N ASN A 367 16.89 -4.23 -0.19
CA ASN A 367 17.06 -3.71 -1.55
C ASN A 367 16.13 -2.55 -1.90
N PHE A 368 14.98 -2.40 -1.23
CA PHE A 368 13.97 -1.42 -1.62
C PHE A 368 14.14 -0.07 -0.91
N LYS A 369 13.58 0.97 -1.54
CA LYS A 369 13.58 2.34 -1.02
C LYS A 369 12.15 2.80 -0.77
N TYR A 370 11.93 3.42 0.40
CA TYR A 370 10.61 3.98 0.71
C TYR A 370 10.35 5.26 -0.08
N THR A 371 9.26 5.28 -0.83
CA THR A 371 8.72 6.47 -1.51
C THR A 371 7.22 6.48 -1.28
N TYR A 372 6.64 7.66 -1.07
CA TYR A 372 5.18 7.76 -1.06
C TYR A 372 4.60 7.42 -2.42
N MET A 373 3.42 6.81 -2.42
CA MET A 373 2.72 6.41 -3.64
C MET A 373 1.52 7.32 -3.91
N PRO A 374 1.10 7.48 -5.18
CA PRO A 374 -0.22 8.01 -5.51
C PRO A 374 -1.33 7.15 -4.89
N ALA A 375 -2.57 7.64 -4.93
CA ALA A 375 -3.72 6.87 -4.45
C ALA A 375 -3.72 5.46 -5.06
N TYR A 376 -3.80 4.43 -4.24
CA TYR A 376 -3.68 3.02 -4.69
C TYR A 376 -4.71 2.64 -5.74
N PHE A 377 -5.89 3.27 -5.69
CA PHE A 377 -6.91 3.09 -6.73
C PHE A 377 -6.41 3.42 -8.15
N THR A 378 -5.40 4.26 -8.28
CA THR A 378 -4.82 4.66 -9.58
C THR A 378 -3.61 3.80 -9.99
N LEU A 379 -3.25 2.79 -9.20
CA LEU A 379 -2.09 1.93 -9.44
C LEU A 379 -2.52 0.58 -10.03
N ASP A 380 -1.82 0.15 -11.05
CA ASP A 380 -1.97 -1.18 -11.63
C ASP A 380 -1.04 -2.18 -10.92
N SER A 381 -1.44 -3.46 -10.79
CA SER A 381 -0.58 -4.57 -10.32
C SER A 381 0.47 -4.17 -9.27
N ILE A 382 0.01 -3.71 -8.09
CA ILE A 382 0.86 -3.05 -7.08
C ILE A 382 2.08 -3.91 -6.71
N ALA A 383 1.89 -5.21 -6.46
CA ALA A 383 2.97 -6.09 -6.03
C ALA A 383 4.05 -6.24 -7.13
N GLU A 384 3.67 -6.47 -8.38
CA GLU A 384 4.63 -6.60 -9.48
C GLU A 384 5.35 -5.30 -9.78
N ASN A 385 4.63 -4.18 -9.81
CA ASN A 385 5.23 -2.86 -10.03
C ASN A 385 6.21 -2.50 -8.92
N CYS A 386 5.92 -2.85 -7.66
CA CYS A 386 6.86 -2.73 -6.56
C CYS A 386 8.12 -3.56 -6.81
N ALA A 387 7.95 -4.84 -7.15
CA ALA A 387 9.06 -5.76 -7.39
C ALA A 387 9.98 -5.29 -8.54
N ARG A 388 9.42 -4.65 -9.56
CA ARG A 388 10.18 -4.13 -10.71
C ARG A 388 10.86 -2.79 -10.43
N SER A 389 10.23 -1.93 -9.64
CA SER A 389 10.72 -0.56 -9.37
C SER A 389 11.66 -0.47 -8.17
N PHE A 390 11.65 -1.46 -7.28
CA PHE A 390 12.35 -1.45 -5.99
C PHE A 390 11.96 -0.26 -5.10
N THR A 391 10.74 0.28 -5.30
CA THR A 391 10.21 1.41 -4.56
C THR A 391 8.74 1.18 -4.16
N GLY A 392 8.33 1.75 -3.04
CA GLY A 392 6.97 1.67 -2.54
C GLY A 392 6.81 2.38 -1.20
N ASP A 393 5.62 2.33 -0.64
CA ASP A 393 5.31 2.70 0.73
C ASP A 393 4.84 1.50 1.56
N CYS A 394 4.20 1.73 2.70
CA CYS A 394 3.87 0.66 3.65
C CYS A 394 3.00 -0.43 3.02
N GLY A 395 1.89 -0.05 2.38
CA GLY A 395 0.98 -1.01 1.79
C GLY A 395 1.56 -1.72 0.58
N VAL A 396 2.30 -0.99 -0.24
CA VAL A 396 2.97 -1.56 -1.43
C VAL A 396 3.97 -2.65 -1.03
N PHE A 397 4.75 -2.43 0.04
CA PHE A 397 5.69 -3.45 0.53
C PHE A 397 4.98 -4.61 1.22
N ALA A 398 3.91 -4.34 1.97
CA ALA A 398 3.10 -5.40 2.58
C ALA A 398 2.49 -6.30 1.50
N LEU A 399 1.93 -5.74 0.43
CA LEU A 399 1.36 -6.49 -0.70
C LEU A 399 2.41 -7.32 -1.43
N LEU A 400 3.61 -6.79 -1.68
CA LEU A 400 4.67 -7.58 -2.29
C LEU A 400 5.06 -8.77 -1.40
N PHE A 401 5.24 -8.55 -0.09
CA PHE A 401 5.56 -9.62 0.85
C PHE A 401 4.46 -10.69 0.89
N ILE A 402 3.18 -10.27 0.98
CA ILE A 402 2.03 -11.17 0.96
C ILE A 402 1.99 -11.97 -0.35
N THR A 403 2.20 -11.31 -1.49
CA THR A 403 2.18 -11.95 -2.80
C THR A 403 3.27 -13.02 -2.93
N MET A 404 4.50 -12.72 -2.49
CA MET A 404 5.59 -13.69 -2.48
C MET A 404 5.32 -14.87 -1.53
N CYS A 405 4.79 -14.60 -0.32
CA CYS A 405 4.39 -15.64 0.62
C CYS A 405 3.32 -16.56 0.02
N ARG A 406 2.22 -15.99 -0.48
CA ARG A 406 1.13 -16.76 -1.10
C ARG A 406 1.60 -17.55 -2.32
N CYS A 407 2.43 -16.97 -3.17
CA CYS A 407 3.04 -17.63 -4.33
C CYS A 407 3.91 -18.84 -3.92
N ALA A 408 4.55 -18.77 -2.75
CA ALA A 408 5.33 -19.87 -2.18
C ALA A 408 4.49 -20.87 -1.35
N GLY A 409 3.15 -20.73 -1.32
CA GLY A 409 2.23 -21.57 -0.55
C GLY A 409 2.22 -21.28 0.95
N ILE A 410 2.66 -20.10 1.37
CA ILE A 410 2.65 -19.64 2.76
C ILE A 410 1.41 -18.77 2.96
N PRO A 411 0.47 -19.13 3.87
CA PRO A 411 -0.68 -18.27 4.16
C PRO A 411 -0.24 -16.88 4.61
N ALA A 412 -0.78 -15.84 4.00
CA ALA A 412 -0.45 -14.47 4.33
C ALA A 412 -1.65 -13.55 4.18
N GLU A 413 -1.81 -12.61 5.10
CA GLU A 413 -2.93 -11.69 5.22
C GLU A 413 -2.48 -10.24 5.34
N TRP A 414 -3.39 -9.36 4.97
CA TRP A 414 -3.26 -7.92 5.14
C TRP A 414 -3.84 -7.44 6.47
N GLN A 415 -3.17 -6.49 7.10
CA GLN A 415 -3.75 -5.64 8.13
C GLN A 415 -3.35 -4.19 7.93
N SER A 416 -4.28 -3.29 8.21
CA SER A 416 -4.04 -1.85 8.17
C SER A 416 -4.87 -1.08 9.19
N GLY A 417 -4.49 0.16 9.38
CA GLY A 417 -5.10 1.11 10.29
C GLY A 417 -4.11 2.22 10.63
N PHE A 418 -3.68 2.31 11.88
CA PHE A 418 -2.72 3.34 12.31
C PHE A 418 -1.47 2.76 12.95
N ALA A 419 -0.33 3.43 12.69
CA ALA A 419 0.71 3.56 13.70
C ALA A 419 0.20 4.59 14.72
N ALA A 420 0.02 4.18 15.97
CA ALA A 420 -0.65 4.95 17.04
C ALA A 420 0.30 5.15 18.23
N GLU A 421 1.32 5.96 18.01
CA GLU A 421 2.29 6.33 19.05
C GLU A 421 1.75 7.49 19.91
N PRO A 422 2.19 7.66 21.16
CA PRO A 422 1.66 8.71 22.06
C PRO A 422 1.65 10.12 21.48
N GLU A 423 2.60 10.44 20.60
CA GLU A 423 2.74 11.77 19.99
C GLU A 423 2.37 11.80 18.51
N PHE A 424 2.01 10.65 17.91
CA PHE A 424 1.80 10.55 16.48
C PHE A 424 0.77 9.49 16.11
N VAL A 425 -0.16 9.85 15.23
CA VAL A 425 -1.05 8.91 14.56
C VAL A 425 -0.87 9.05 13.04
N GLY A 426 -0.61 7.94 12.38
CA GLY A 426 -0.48 7.92 10.94
C GLY A 426 -1.00 6.62 10.34
N GLY A 427 -1.63 6.70 9.16
CA GLY A 427 -2.04 5.52 8.40
C GLY A 427 -0.86 4.59 8.15
N HIS A 428 -1.07 3.29 8.36
CA HIS A 428 -0.01 2.30 8.21
C HIS A 428 -0.56 0.90 7.91
N ASP A 429 0.23 0.16 7.14
CA ASP A 429 -0.08 -1.16 6.62
C ASP A 429 1.04 -2.14 6.94
N TRP A 430 0.67 -3.39 7.21
CA TRP A 430 1.60 -4.49 7.45
C TRP A 430 1.01 -5.84 7.05
N ALA A 431 1.82 -6.87 7.08
CA ALA A 431 1.43 -8.23 6.75
C ALA A 431 1.37 -9.13 7.98
N ARG A 432 0.56 -10.19 7.89
CA ARG A 432 0.65 -11.39 8.71
C ARG A 432 0.99 -12.58 7.81
N PHE A 433 1.68 -13.57 8.35
CA PHE A 433 1.97 -14.82 7.65
C PHE A 433 1.99 -15.99 8.64
N TYR A 434 1.66 -17.18 8.16
CA TYR A 434 1.61 -18.36 9.01
C TYR A 434 2.89 -19.19 8.86
N ALA A 435 3.54 -19.49 9.98
CA ALA A 435 4.72 -20.36 9.98
C ALA A 435 4.84 -21.13 11.31
N GLU A 436 4.96 -22.47 11.19
CA GLU A 436 5.28 -23.32 12.34
C GLU A 436 6.69 -23.00 12.88
N PRO A 437 6.91 -23.10 14.21
CA PRO A 437 5.99 -23.55 15.26
C PRO A 437 5.13 -22.43 15.87
N PHE A 438 5.17 -21.20 15.34
CA PHE A 438 4.58 -20.01 15.96
C PHE A 438 3.10 -19.81 15.61
N GLY A 439 2.62 -20.34 14.48
CA GLY A 439 1.34 -19.96 13.92
C GLY A 439 1.41 -18.63 13.17
N TRP A 440 0.46 -17.72 13.40
CA TRP A 440 0.44 -16.42 12.77
C TRP A 440 1.48 -15.48 13.36
N LEU A 441 2.35 -14.99 12.51
CA LEU A 441 3.41 -14.02 12.77
C LEU A 441 3.15 -12.72 12.00
N PHE A 442 3.87 -11.66 12.33
CA PHE A 442 3.77 -10.38 11.67
C PHE A 442 5.01 -10.07 10.84
N ALA A 443 4.83 -9.28 9.79
CA ALA A 443 5.93 -8.69 9.04
C ALA A 443 5.59 -7.24 8.67
N ASP A 444 6.50 -6.32 9.02
CA ASP A 444 6.42 -4.91 8.62
C ASP A 444 7.67 -4.53 7.81
N PRO A 445 7.67 -4.80 6.48
CA PRO A 445 8.83 -4.48 5.65
C PRO A 445 9.10 -2.98 5.58
N SER A 446 8.08 -2.14 5.71
CA SER A 446 8.20 -0.69 5.69
C SER A 446 9.02 -0.17 6.88
N PHE A 447 8.67 -0.61 8.09
CA PHE A 447 9.44 -0.25 9.29
C PHE A 447 10.81 -0.93 9.29
N GLY A 448 10.93 -2.12 8.71
CA GLY A 448 12.22 -2.77 8.46
C GLY A 448 13.14 -1.95 7.55
N ILE A 449 12.63 -1.37 6.46
CA ILE A 449 13.38 -0.43 5.60
C ILE A 449 13.77 0.83 6.37
N GLY A 450 12.85 1.36 7.18
CA GLY A 450 13.12 2.50 8.06
C GLY A 450 14.23 2.21 9.07
N ALA A 451 14.21 1.05 9.69
CA ALA A 451 15.24 0.60 10.63
C ALA A 451 16.62 0.46 9.95
N ARG A 452 16.67 -0.16 8.75
CA ARG A 452 17.90 -0.23 7.97
C ARG A 452 18.45 1.14 7.62
N ARG A 453 17.59 2.07 7.18
CA ARG A 453 18.00 3.45 6.87
C ARG A 453 18.63 4.16 8.07
N ASN A 454 18.18 3.82 9.28
CA ASN A 454 18.71 4.34 10.54
C ASN A 454 19.83 3.45 11.14
N GLU A 455 20.39 2.53 10.36
CA GLU A 455 21.46 1.61 10.77
C GLU A 455 21.14 0.81 12.04
N ASN A 456 19.86 0.41 12.21
CA ASN A 456 19.39 -0.36 13.35
C ASN A 456 18.95 -1.76 12.90
N GLU A 457 19.91 -2.68 12.81
CA GLU A 457 19.64 -4.06 12.35
C GLU A 457 18.77 -4.83 13.34
N GLU A 458 18.96 -4.64 14.67
CA GLU A 458 18.13 -5.31 15.67
C GLU A 458 16.64 -4.98 15.47
N ARG A 459 16.33 -3.73 15.17
CA ARG A 459 14.97 -3.30 14.88
C ARG A 459 14.46 -3.83 13.54
N ARG A 460 15.31 -3.92 12.53
CA ARG A 460 14.96 -4.54 11.26
C ARG A 460 14.55 -6.00 11.46
N GLU A 461 15.34 -6.74 12.22
CA GLU A 461 15.03 -8.14 12.57
C GLU A 461 13.76 -8.27 13.43
N PHE A 462 13.52 -7.32 14.36
CA PHE A 462 12.31 -7.30 15.17
C PHE A 462 11.02 -7.28 14.34
N TYR A 463 10.97 -6.49 13.27
CA TYR A 463 9.78 -6.38 12.41
C TYR A 463 9.57 -7.58 11.48
N PHE A 464 10.33 -8.63 11.64
CA PHE A 464 10.05 -9.97 11.12
C PHE A 464 9.66 -10.91 12.26
N GLY A 465 8.40 -11.30 12.30
CA GLY A 465 7.79 -12.12 13.35
C GLY A 465 7.06 -11.32 14.42
N ASN A 466 7.38 -10.03 14.61
CA ASN A 466 6.86 -9.20 15.69
C ASN A 466 6.30 -7.86 15.20
N LEU A 467 5.39 -7.26 16.00
CA LEU A 467 4.98 -5.86 15.88
C LEU A 467 5.24 -5.12 17.18
N ASP A 468 5.46 -3.81 17.07
CA ASP A 468 5.47 -2.93 18.22
C ASP A 468 4.06 -2.73 18.82
N PRO A 469 3.95 -2.31 20.09
CA PRO A 469 2.66 -2.16 20.77
C PRO A 469 1.92 -0.86 20.46
N TYR A 470 2.25 -0.19 19.34
CA TYR A 470 1.72 1.11 18.93
C TYR A 470 0.91 0.97 17.63
N ARG A 471 -0.05 0.05 17.61
CA ARG A 471 -0.87 -0.23 16.42
C ARG A 471 -2.36 -0.12 16.72
N MET A 472 -3.11 0.28 15.72
CA MET A 472 -4.56 0.18 15.66
C MET A 472 -4.94 -0.55 14.36
N VAL A 473 -5.66 -1.64 14.47
CA VAL A 473 -6.19 -2.40 13.34
C VAL A 473 -7.63 -1.95 13.08
N ALA A 474 -7.90 -1.38 11.93
CA ALA A 474 -9.26 -1.10 11.44
C ALA A 474 -9.67 -2.10 10.36
N ASN A 475 -8.70 -2.53 9.54
CA ASN A 475 -8.92 -3.41 8.40
C ASN A 475 -8.10 -4.69 8.60
N ARG A 476 -8.79 -5.83 8.55
CA ARG A 476 -8.21 -7.17 8.74
C ARG A 476 -8.06 -7.93 7.42
N ALA A 477 -8.59 -7.37 6.34
CA ALA A 477 -8.49 -7.95 5.01
C ALA A 477 -8.33 -6.86 3.96
N PHE A 478 -7.58 -7.18 2.92
CA PHE A 478 -7.39 -6.36 1.74
C PHE A 478 -8.60 -6.47 0.82
N GLN A 479 -9.07 -5.36 0.25
CA GLN A 479 -10.22 -5.31 -0.65
C GLN A 479 -11.55 -5.80 -0.02
N ALA A 480 -11.67 -5.75 1.28
CA ALA A 480 -12.90 -6.20 1.95
C ALA A 480 -14.01 -5.14 1.93
N PRO A 481 -15.29 -5.55 1.93
CA PRO A 481 -16.42 -4.65 1.91
C PRO A 481 -16.63 -3.93 3.25
N PHE A 482 -17.32 -2.79 3.20
CA PHE A 482 -17.94 -2.20 4.37
C PHE A 482 -19.22 -2.96 4.74
N THR A 483 -19.61 -2.92 6.01
CA THR A 483 -20.90 -3.46 6.47
C THR A 483 -22.09 -2.75 5.82
N VAL A 484 -21.94 -1.45 5.53
CA VAL A 484 -22.87 -0.67 4.73
C VAL A 484 -22.17 -0.30 3.44
N ASP A 485 -22.67 -0.81 2.32
CA ASP A 485 -22.05 -0.61 1.01
C ASP A 485 -22.09 0.86 0.57
N LYS A 486 -21.03 1.29 -0.10
CA LYS A 486 -21.02 2.56 -0.83
C LYS A 486 -21.77 2.43 -2.17
N ARG A 487 -22.30 3.54 -2.63
CA ARG A 487 -22.97 3.63 -3.95
C ARG A 487 -22.00 3.93 -5.08
N TYR A 488 -20.93 4.64 -4.75
CA TYR A 488 -19.90 5.08 -5.70
C TYR A 488 -18.56 4.42 -5.37
N PHE A 489 -17.61 4.52 -6.29
CA PHE A 489 -16.27 4.03 -6.10
C PHE A 489 -15.67 4.56 -4.80
N ARG A 490 -15.10 3.68 -4.03
CA ARG A 490 -14.41 4.03 -2.78
C ARG A 490 -13.24 4.97 -3.05
N THR A 491 -12.92 5.82 -2.09
CA THR A 491 -11.73 6.66 -2.14
C THR A 491 -10.48 5.79 -2.09
N ASP A 492 -10.50 4.79 -1.22
CA ASP A 492 -9.53 3.71 -1.18
C ASP A 492 -10.28 2.36 -1.17
N PRO A 493 -10.32 1.62 -2.28
CA PRO A 493 -11.03 0.37 -2.36
C PRO A 493 -10.32 -0.80 -1.65
N TYR A 494 -9.07 -0.60 -1.23
CA TYR A 494 -8.24 -1.66 -0.67
C TYR A 494 -8.35 -1.72 0.83
N ASP A 495 -8.35 -0.54 1.48
CA ASP A 495 -8.57 -0.40 2.91
C ASP A 495 -9.17 0.98 3.24
N ASN A 496 -9.54 1.21 4.50
CA ASN A 496 -10.00 2.51 4.95
C ASN A 496 -9.30 2.89 6.25
N GLN A 497 -8.28 3.74 6.14
CA GLN A 497 -7.53 4.18 7.31
C GLN A 497 -8.07 5.46 7.93
N TYR A 498 -8.51 6.43 7.13
CA TYR A 498 -8.88 7.77 7.61
C TYR A 498 -10.36 8.14 7.42
N GLY A 499 -11.11 7.31 6.73
CA GLY A 499 -12.51 7.55 6.42
C GLY A 499 -12.76 8.02 4.99
N GLU A 500 -13.99 7.78 4.55
CA GLU A 500 -14.47 8.07 3.21
C GLU A 500 -15.83 8.77 3.26
N ILE A 501 -16.04 9.69 2.34
CA ILE A 501 -17.30 10.42 2.18
C ILE A 501 -17.79 10.24 0.75
N GLU A 502 -19.10 10.02 0.59
CA GLU A 502 -19.79 10.15 -0.68
C GLU A 502 -21.00 11.06 -0.57
N THR A 503 -21.34 11.70 -1.66
CA THR A 503 -22.51 12.57 -1.80
C THR A 503 -23.64 11.84 -2.54
N GLU A 504 -24.67 12.56 -2.95
CA GLU A 504 -25.77 12.00 -3.74
C GLU A 504 -25.29 11.51 -5.12
N ASP A 505 -24.28 12.15 -5.70
CA ASP A 505 -23.84 11.99 -7.09
C ASP A 505 -22.46 11.34 -7.27
N ARG A 506 -21.59 11.32 -6.22
CA ARG A 506 -20.22 10.79 -6.34
C ARG A 506 -19.54 10.53 -5.00
N GLY A 507 -18.46 9.74 -5.03
CA GLY A 507 -17.48 9.68 -3.96
C GLY A 507 -16.60 10.95 -3.94
N LEU A 508 -16.31 11.48 -2.74
CA LEU A 508 -15.39 12.61 -2.59
C LEU A 508 -13.95 12.14 -2.67
N ARG A 509 -13.09 12.96 -3.28
CA ARG A 509 -11.64 12.76 -3.28
C ARG A 509 -11.04 13.23 -1.96
N TYR A 510 -9.82 12.80 -1.69
CA TYR A 510 -9.10 13.17 -0.46
C TYR A 510 -8.82 14.68 -0.30
N ASP A 511 -8.84 15.45 -1.38
CA ASP A 511 -8.70 16.91 -1.38
C ASP A 511 -10.03 17.67 -1.15
N GLU A 512 -11.15 16.94 -1.11
CA GLU A 512 -12.50 17.52 -0.95
C GLU A 512 -13.04 17.40 0.48
N TYR A 513 -12.30 16.74 1.39
CA TYR A 513 -12.64 16.66 2.81
C TYR A 513 -11.40 16.59 3.72
N LYS A 514 -11.53 17.14 4.91
CA LYS A 514 -10.53 17.05 5.98
C LYS A 514 -10.67 15.73 6.71
N ARG A 515 -9.55 15.18 7.13
CA ARG A 515 -9.47 13.96 7.91
C ARG A 515 -8.37 14.10 8.95
N LYS A 516 -8.66 13.66 10.18
CA LYS A 516 -7.73 13.73 11.29
C LYS A 516 -7.92 12.54 12.21
N ALA A 517 -6.83 12.00 12.72
CA ALA A 517 -6.83 11.11 13.86
C ALA A 517 -5.84 11.65 14.90
N GLU A 518 -6.17 11.52 16.18
CA GLU A 518 -5.33 11.99 17.28
C GLU A 518 -5.43 11.07 18.50
N ILE A 519 -4.32 10.95 19.23
CA ILE A 519 -4.30 10.23 20.51
C ILE A 519 -4.94 11.12 21.56
N VAL A 520 -5.98 10.62 22.22
CA VAL A 520 -6.65 11.26 23.36
C VAL A 520 -6.00 10.82 24.67
N SER A 521 -5.71 9.52 24.80
CA SER A 521 -4.99 8.99 25.95
C SER A 521 -4.18 7.75 25.56
N PHE A 522 -3.14 7.49 26.34
CA PHE A 522 -2.25 6.35 26.17
C PHE A 522 -1.84 5.83 27.54
N GLU A 523 -2.04 4.54 27.81
CA GLU A 523 -1.72 3.87 29.07
C GLU A 523 -1.03 2.53 28.77
N GLU A 524 0.15 2.32 29.36
CA GLU A 524 0.85 1.03 29.36
C GLU A 524 0.24 0.15 30.47
N LEU A 525 -0.14 -1.10 30.18
CA LEU A 525 -0.84 -2.03 31.08
C LEU A 525 0.11 -3.04 31.73
#